data_5733fd00951661cb82cba3dc447f655f
#
_entry.id   5733fd00951661cb82cba3dc447f655f
#
_cell.length_a   1.000
_cell.length_b   1.000
_cell.length_c   1.000
_cell.angle_alpha   90.00
_cell.angle_beta   90.00
_cell.angle_gamma   90.00
#
_symmetry.space_group_name_H-M   'P 1'
#
loop_
_entity.id
_entity.type
_entity.pdbx_description
1 polymer ?
#
loop_
_entity_poly.entity_id
_entity_poly.type
_entity_poly.pdbx_seq_one_letter_code
_entity_poly.pdbx_strand_id
1 'polypeptide(L)'
;PVAGGKVVRYNANTAEIVGSKGANITSIYEGKVVRVSRNKINNKYDVYIAHGEYISSYANLSEVCVAKDDTVIKNQKIGTIASMVNPSTMNVEYKILFAIHSPNPKVTLKASNLFK
;
A
#
# COMPACT_ATOMS: atom_id res chain seq x y z
N PRO A 1 -0.09 5.14 5.43
CA PRO A 1 -0.10 4.80 4.00
C PRO A 1 -1.16 5.52 3.19
N VAL A 2 -2.33 5.79 3.76
CA VAL A 2 -3.39 6.53 3.08
C VAL A 2 -3.68 7.80 3.87
N ALA A 3 -3.54 8.96 3.23
CA ALA A 3 -3.85 10.24 3.85
C ALA A 3 -5.33 10.28 4.25
N GLY A 4 -5.62 10.49 5.54
CA GLY A 4 -6.97 10.46 6.07
C GLY A 4 -7.63 9.09 6.06
N GLY A 5 -6.89 8.03 5.77
CA GLY A 5 -7.41 6.68 5.67
C GLY A 5 -7.66 6.02 7.01
N LYS A 6 -8.48 4.97 6.98
CA LYS A 6 -8.84 4.19 8.16
C LYS A 6 -8.57 2.72 7.90
N VAL A 7 -7.83 2.09 8.80
CA VAL A 7 -7.57 0.64 8.73
C VAL A 7 -8.82 -0.10 9.20
N VAL A 8 -9.34 -0.99 8.36
CA VAL A 8 -10.60 -1.70 8.62
C VAL A 8 -10.41 -3.20 8.83
N ARG A 9 -9.28 -3.76 8.41
CA ARG A 9 -9.04 -5.19 8.54
C ARG A 9 -7.54 -5.47 8.63
N TYR A 10 -7.14 -6.42 9.49
CA TYR A 10 -5.76 -6.88 9.64
C TYR A 10 -5.64 -8.37 9.46
N ASN A 11 -4.52 -8.78 8.90
CA ASN A 11 -3.95 -10.11 9.08
C ASN A 11 -2.55 -9.93 9.68
N ALA A 12 -1.79 -11.02 9.83
CA ALA A 12 -0.46 -10.96 10.45
C ALA A 12 0.45 -9.91 9.81
N ASN A 13 0.43 -9.80 8.49
CA ASN A 13 1.30 -8.90 7.73
C ASN A 13 0.57 -8.05 6.69
N THR A 14 -0.76 -8.06 6.67
CA THR A 14 -1.57 -7.32 5.71
C THR A 14 -2.64 -6.47 6.40
N ALA A 15 -3.06 -5.40 5.74
CA ALA A 15 -4.14 -4.55 6.20
C ALA A 15 -4.93 -4.01 5.01
N GLU A 16 -6.25 -3.89 5.17
CA GLU A 16 -7.09 -3.12 4.25
C GLU A 16 -7.27 -1.73 4.82
N ILE A 17 -6.96 -0.71 4.03
CA ILE A 17 -7.06 0.68 4.45
C ILE A 17 -8.03 1.39 3.53
N VAL A 18 -9.11 1.90 4.11
CA VAL A 18 -10.16 2.64 3.40
C VAL A 18 -9.84 4.13 3.45
N GLY A 19 -10.01 4.80 2.33
CA GLY A 19 -9.84 6.24 2.21
C GLY A 19 -10.97 6.84 1.40
N SER A 20 -10.80 8.11 1.04
CA SER A 20 -11.73 8.85 0.18
C SER A 20 -11.24 8.85 -1.25
N LYS A 21 -12.15 9.09 -2.20
CA LYS A 21 -11.80 9.27 -3.61
C LYS A 21 -10.70 10.33 -3.74
N GLY A 22 -9.64 9.99 -4.48
CA GLY A 22 -8.52 10.89 -4.70
C GLY A 22 -7.54 11.00 -3.55
N ALA A 23 -7.69 10.21 -2.47
CA ALA A 23 -6.76 10.24 -1.35
C ALA A 23 -5.35 9.84 -1.78
N ASN A 24 -4.35 10.50 -1.20
CA ASN A 24 -2.95 10.19 -1.47
C ASN A 24 -2.53 8.91 -0.74
N ILE A 25 -1.78 8.08 -1.45
CA ILE A 25 -1.09 6.93 -0.85
C ILE A 25 0.33 7.38 -0.53
N THR A 26 0.77 7.14 0.69
CA THR A 26 2.07 7.60 1.19
C THR A 26 2.92 6.45 1.68
N SER A 27 4.25 6.59 1.56
CA SER A 27 5.18 5.60 2.07
C SER A 27 5.18 5.60 3.61
N ILE A 28 5.23 4.40 4.21
CA ILE A 28 5.26 4.27 5.69
C ILE A 28 6.57 4.75 6.29
N TYR A 29 7.69 4.54 5.59
CA TYR A 29 9.03 4.93 6.02
C TYR A 29 9.89 5.26 4.80
N GLU A 30 11.07 5.82 5.06
CA GLU A 30 12.07 5.99 4.02
C GLU A 30 12.48 4.65 3.42
N GLY A 31 12.79 4.65 2.15
CA GLY A 31 13.21 3.44 1.45
C GLY A 31 13.43 3.68 -0.03
N LYS A 32 13.54 2.58 -0.76
CA LYS A 32 13.76 2.59 -2.20
C LYS A 32 12.66 1.79 -2.89
N VAL A 33 12.08 2.38 -3.93
CA VAL A 33 11.09 1.69 -4.76
C VAL A 33 11.78 0.58 -5.53
N VAL A 34 11.41 -0.67 -5.27
CA VAL A 34 12.03 -1.83 -5.91
C VAL A 34 11.18 -2.39 -7.03
N ARG A 35 9.89 -2.08 -7.05
CA ARG A 35 8.99 -2.55 -8.10
C ARG A 35 7.77 -1.64 -8.20
N VAL A 36 7.38 -1.34 -9.43
CA VAL A 36 6.08 -0.77 -9.78
C VAL A 36 5.48 -1.69 -10.82
N SER A 37 4.33 -2.30 -10.53
CA SER A 37 3.68 -3.17 -11.49
C SER A 37 2.25 -2.72 -11.76
N ARG A 38 1.80 -2.98 -12.99
CA ARG A 38 0.44 -2.66 -13.43
C ARG A 38 -0.32 -3.96 -13.68
N ASN A 39 -1.49 -4.05 -13.08
CA ASN A 39 -2.40 -5.15 -13.36
C ASN A 39 -3.12 -4.89 -14.68
N LYS A 40 -2.90 -5.74 -15.68
CA LYS A 40 -3.47 -5.56 -17.02
C LYS A 40 -4.97 -5.77 -17.08
N ILE A 41 -5.55 -6.45 -16.09
CA ILE A 41 -6.99 -6.73 -16.05
C ILE A 41 -7.77 -5.50 -15.63
N ASN A 42 -7.32 -4.81 -14.58
CA ASN A 42 -8.07 -3.68 -14.00
C ASN A 42 -7.38 -2.33 -14.12
N ASN A 43 -6.18 -2.27 -14.72
CA ASN A 43 -5.35 -1.07 -14.87
C ASN A 43 -4.97 -0.40 -13.54
N LYS A 44 -4.97 -1.16 -12.44
CA LYS A 44 -4.51 -0.68 -11.14
C LYS A 44 -3.04 -0.98 -10.96
N TYR A 45 -2.39 -0.26 -10.05
CA TYR A 45 -0.95 -0.35 -9.82
C TYR A 45 -0.64 -0.89 -8.45
N ASP A 46 0.49 -1.57 -8.36
CA ASP A 46 1.09 -2.01 -7.11
C ASP A 46 2.48 -1.40 -7.00
N VAL A 47 2.84 -0.93 -5.80
CA VAL A 47 4.16 -0.37 -5.51
C VAL A 47 4.80 -1.16 -4.38
N TYR A 48 6.08 -1.51 -4.53
CA TYR A 48 6.86 -2.22 -3.53
C TYR A 48 8.07 -1.36 -3.13
N ILE A 49 8.22 -1.12 -1.83
CA ILE A 49 9.29 -0.27 -1.28
C ILE A 49 10.11 -1.08 -0.30
N ALA A 50 11.43 -1.11 -0.51
CA ALA A 50 12.37 -1.76 0.41
C ALA A 50 12.83 -0.79 1.49
N HIS A 51 12.79 -1.25 2.75
CA HIS A 51 13.15 -0.48 3.94
C HIS A 51 14.28 -1.18 4.72
N GLY A 52 15.27 -1.72 4.03
CA GLY A 52 16.32 -2.51 4.63
C GLY A 52 15.90 -3.97 4.78
N GLU A 53 15.45 -4.37 5.97
CA GLU A 53 15.14 -5.78 6.26
C GLU A 53 13.74 -6.22 5.81
N TYR A 54 12.89 -5.31 5.35
CA TYR A 54 11.54 -5.64 4.95
C TYR A 54 11.09 -4.82 3.74
N ILE A 55 10.02 -5.28 3.12
CA ILE A 55 9.41 -4.62 1.96
C ILE A 55 7.97 -4.31 2.31
N SER A 56 7.54 -3.06 2.09
CA SER A 56 6.12 -2.70 2.14
C SER A 56 5.53 -2.72 0.73
N SER A 57 4.30 -3.17 0.61
CA SER A 57 3.58 -3.18 -0.66
C SER A 57 2.25 -2.47 -0.54
N TYR A 58 1.89 -1.78 -1.61
CA TYR A 58 0.68 -0.97 -1.70
C TYR A 58 -0.04 -1.36 -2.98
N ALA A 59 -1.16 -2.05 -2.85
CA ALA A 59 -1.94 -2.54 -3.99
C ALA A 59 -3.22 -1.75 -4.17
N ASN A 60 -3.66 -1.63 -5.41
CA ASN A 60 -4.88 -0.94 -5.82
C ASN A 60 -4.72 0.59 -5.86
N LEU A 61 -3.67 1.06 -6.53
CA LEU A 61 -3.47 2.48 -6.82
C LEU A 61 -4.02 2.81 -8.21
N SER A 62 -4.72 3.94 -8.35
CA SER A 62 -5.20 4.42 -9.65
C SER A 62 -4.08 5.09 -10.44
N GLU A 63 -3.15 5.75 -9.75
CA GLU A 63 -2.01 6.43 -10.34
C GLU A 63 -0.78 6.22 -9.44
N VAL A 64 0.40 6.25 -10.06
CA VAL A 64 1.67 6.13 -9.36
C VAL A 64 2.56 7.29 -9.77
N CYS A 65 3.15 7.97 -8.79
CA CYS A 65 4.03 9.12 -9.03
C CYS A 65 5.50 8.85 -8.73
N VAL A 66 5.86 7.58 -8.54
CA VAL A 66 7.24 7.13 -8.33
C VAL A 66 7.57 6.04 -9.33
N ALA A 67 8.85 5.81 -9.55
CA ALA A 67 9.35 4.78 -10.45
C ALA A 67 10.32 3.86 -9.71
N LYS A 68 10.59 2.69 -10.29
CA LYS A 68 11.60 1.77 -9.77
C LYS A 68 12.93 2.52 -9.59
N ASP A 69 13.60 2.24 -8.49
CA ASP A 69 14.86 2.82 -8.06
C ASP A 69 14.76 4.23 -7.45
N ASP A 70 13.57 4.85 -7.42
CA ASP A 70 13.37 6.10 -6.71
C ASP A 70 13.55 5.91 -5.20
N THR A 71 14.16 6.90 -4.55
CA THR A 71 14.23 6.97 -3.10
C THR A 71 13.03 7.75 -2.59
N VAL A 72 12.38 7.25 -1.53
CA VAL A 72 11.24 7.91 -0.91
C VAL A 72 11.52 8.14 0.58
N ILE A 73 10.89 9.16 1.12
CA ILE A 73 10.95 9.45 2.56
C ILE A 73 9.62 9.07 3.21
N LYS A 74 9.59 9.03 4.54
CA LYS A 74 8.37 8.77 5.30
C LYS A 74 7.29 9.80 4.92
N ASN A 75 6.07 9.31 4.70
CA ASN A 75 4.90 10.11 4.31
C ASN A 75 4.97 10.75 2.92
N GLN A 76 5.97 10.42 2.12
CA GLN A 76 6.02 10.89 0.74
C GLN A 76 4.91 10.25 -0.08
N LYS A 77 4.23 11.06 -0.91
CA LYS A 77 3.20 10.56 -1.83
C LYS A 77 3.84 9.63 -2.86
N ILE A 78 3.25 8.44 -2.99
CA ILE A 78 3.68 7.46 -4.00
C ILE A 78 2.61 7.20 -5.06
N GLY A 79 1.37 7.56 -4.80
CA GLY A 79 0.28 7.40 -5.75
C GLY A 79 -1.05 7.86 -5.19
N THR A 80 -2.12 7.43 -5.83
CA THR A 80 -3.50 7.81 -5.51
C THR A 80 -4.35 6.55 -5.36
N ILE A 81 -5.26 6.56 -4.42
CA ILE A 81 -6.14 5.43 -4.11
C ILE A 81 -7.08 5.13 -5.29
N ALA A 82 -7.32 3.85 -5.56
CA ALA A 82 -8.27 3.40 -6.56
C ALA A 82 -9.53 2.86 -5.91
N SER A 83 -10.60 2.78 -6.72
CA SER A 83 -11.84 2.15 -6.30
C SER A 83 -11.75 0.63 -6.35
N MET A 84 -12.59 -0.03 -5.55
CA MET A 84 -12.75 -1.47 -5.53
C MET A 84 -14.21 -1.77 -5.18
N VAL A 85 -14.82 -2.73 -5.89
CA VAL A 85 -16.19 -3.13 -5.59
C VAL A 85 -16.19 -4.15 -4.45
N ASN A 86 -16.98 -3.88 -3.42
CA ASN A 86 -17.21 -4.85 -2.35
C ASN A 86 -18.21 -5.90 -2.85
N PRO A 87 -17.81 -7.17 -3.00
CA PRO A 87 -18.70 -8.18 -3.58
C PRO A 87 -19.90 -8.54 -2.68
N SER A 88 -19.79 -8.27 -1.38
CA SER A 88 -20.90 -8.54 -0.44
C SER A 88 -22.01 -7.49 -0.51
N THR A 89 -21.67 -6.23 -0.75
CA THR A 89 -22.63 -5.11 -0.78
C THR A 89 -22.84 -4.53 -2.15
N MET A 90 -21.97 -4.88 -3.12
CA MET A 90 -21.91 -4.30 -4.46
C MET A 90 -21.63 -2.79 -4.46
N ASN A 91 -21.21 -2.24 -3.35
CA ASN A 91 -20.82 -0.84 -3.23
C ASN A 91 -19.39 -0.61 -3.73
N VAL A 92 -19.15 0.57 -4.29
CA VAL A 92 -17.81 1.01 -4.67
C VAL A 92 -17.15 1.62 -3.42
N GLU A 93 -15.97 1.12 -3.11
CA GLU A 93 -15.16 1.59 -2.00
C GLU A 93 -13.79 2.05 -2.54
N TYR A 94 -13.15 2.98 -1.82
CA TYR A 94 -11.79 3.41 -2.12
C TYR A 94 -10.89 2.85 -1.04
N LYS A 95 -10.07 1.85 -1.41
CA LYS A 95 -9.19 1.18 -0.44
C LYS A 95 -7.96 0.64 -1.10
N ILE A 96 -6.91 0.44 -0.29
CA ILE A 96 -5.71 -0.26 -0.70
C ILE A 96 -5.52 -1.51 0.14
N LEU A 97 -4.79 -2.45 -0.42
CA LEU A 97 -4.26 -3.60 0.32
C LEU A 97 -2.81 -3.29 0.63
N PHE A 98 -2.51 -3.16 1.91
CA PHE A 98 -1.16 -2.91 2.42
C PHE A 98 -0.59 -4.19 2.98
N ALA A 99 0.67 -4.49 2.68
CA ALA A 99 1.33 -5.68 3.21
C ALA A 99 2.78 -5.37 3.54
N ILE A 100 3.33 -6.15 4.48
CA ILE A 100 4.73 -6.11 4.85
C ILE A 100 5.31 -7.50 4.62
N HIS A 101 6.44 -7.55 3.92
CA HIS A 101 7.14 -8.79 3.60
C HIS A 101 8.53 -8.75 4.19
N SER A 102 8.89 -9.74 4.98
CA SER A 102 10.25 -9.89 5.49
C SER A 102 10.92 -11.07 4.78
N PRO A 103 12.11 -10.88 4.19
CA PRO A 103 12.86 -11.99 3.62
C PRO A 103 13.46 -12.92 4.68
N ASN A 104 13.51 -12.46 5.94
CA ASN A 104 14.01 -13.28 7.04
C ASN A 104 12.84 -13.93 7.79
N PRO A 105 12.68 -15.29 7.71
CA PRO A 105 11.56 -15.96 8.36
C PRO A 105 11.57 -15.88 9.89
N LYS A 106 12.68 -15.48 10.50
CA LYS A 106 12.77 -15.29 11.95
C LYS A 106 12.26 -13.93 12.41
N VAL A 107 12.07 -12.98 11.48
CA VAL A 107 11.53 -11.66 11.77
C VAL A 107 10.05 -11.66 11.46
N THR A 108 9.22 -11.45 12.47
CA THR A 108 7.77 -11.35 12.31
C THR A 108 7.37 -9.89 12.43
N LEU A 109 6.84 -9.33 11.35
CA LEU A 109 6.31 -7.97 11.32
C LEU A 109 4.78 -8.04 11.29
N LYS A 110 4.15 -7.28 12.18
CA LYS A 110 2.69 -7.20 12.23
C LYS A 110 2.25 -5.83 11.71
N ALA A 111 1.36 -5.82 10.73
CA ALA A 111 0.86 -4.59 10.14
C ALA A 111 0.22 -3.67 11.19
N SER A 112 -0.48 -4.24 12.17
CA SER A 112 -1.13 -3.48 13.25
C SER A 112 -0.14 -2.63 14.07
N ASN A 113 1.12 -3.04 14.19
CA ASN A 113 2.13 -2.30 14.94
C ASN A 113 2.57 -1.02 14.25
N LEU A 114 2.31 -0.87 12.96
CA LEU A 114 2.70 0.30 12.16
C LEU A 114 1.67 1.42 12.23
N PHE A 115 0.49 1.17 12.77
CA PHE A 115 -0.61 2.12 12.82
C PHE A 115 -0.89 2.64 14.24
N LYS A 116 0.05 2.43 15.12
CA LYS A 116 -0.02 2.95 16.49
C LYS A 116 0.44 4.40 16.58
#